data_b046ea591493b0d97bc06548581da4b4
#
_entry.id   b046ea591493b0d97bc06548581da4b4
#
_cell.length_a   1.000
_cell.length_b   1.000
_cell.length_c   1.000
_cell.angle_alpha   90.00
_cell.angle_beta   90.00
_cell.angle_gamma   90.00
#
_symmetry.space_group_name_H-M   'P 1'
#
loop_
_entity.id
_entity.type
_entity.pdbx_description
1 polymer ?
#
loop_
_entity_poly.entity_id
_entity_poly.type
_entity_poly.pdbx_seq_one_letter_code
_entity_poly.pdbx_strand_id
1 'polypeptide(L)'
;MWIGNPLSGLEKVVDQVVAGTFDAKALAEQAEKLKKVQTDLRRAMGAQDFDKVLPLLDEMARLEPDSASQMAATKFMILAKAKNDMKAAYAEIEKDMAGPLKEDAEALNQISWTILDDEEIAERNIDLAMRMAVRAVEVSKGERADILDTLARAHYEKGDIAKAIEWQKKAIAKSPEEMKEDLEATLKKYEGQAGKPKGE
;
A
#
# COMPACT_ATOMS: atom_id res chain seq x y z
N MET A 1 -2.49 -14.11 -10.93
CA MET A 1 -3.30 -15.28 -10.49
C MET A 1 -3.51 -15.10 -8.99
N TRP A 2 -4.72 -14.67 -8.58
CA TRP A 2 -5.05 -14.50 -7.17
C TRP A 2 -5.28 -15.87 -6.55
N ILE A 3 -4.51 -16.22 -5.52
CA ILE A 3 -4.70 -17.44 -4.73
C ILE A 3 -5.13 -16.94 -3.34
N GLY A 4 -6.43 -16.62 -3.20
CA GLY A 4 -7.00 -16.39 -1.89
C GLY A 4 -6.96 -17.68 -1.05
N ASN A 5 -6.66 -17.56 0.23
CA ASN A 5 -6.73 -18.68 1.16
C ASN A 5 -8.18 -19.20 1.21
N PRO A 6 -8.48 -20.43 0.79
CA PRO A 6 -9.85 -20.98 0.81
C PRO A 6 -10.42 -21.11 2.23
N LEU A 7 -9.58 -20.96 3.26
CA LEU A 7 -9.98 -20.95 4.68
C LEU A 7 -10.24 -19.53 5.22
N SER A 8 -9.93 -18.50 4.45
CA SER A 8 -10.21 -17.10 4.81
C SER A 8 -11.73 -16.91 4.88
N GLY A 9 -12.24 -16.67 6.08
CA GLY A 9 -13.69 -16.57 6.35
C GLY A 9 -14.32 -17.77 7.03
N LEU A 10 -13.66 -18.93 7.09
CA LEU A 10 -14.19 -20.10 7.79
C LEU A 10 -14.38 -19.82 9.29
N GLU A 11 -13.44 -19.13 9.92
CA GLU A 11 -13.54 -18.71 11.32
C GLU A 11 -14.77 -17.83 11.55
N LYS A 12 -14.99 -16.82 10.69
CA LYS A 12 -16.19 -15.96 10.76
C LYS A 12 -17.48 -16.75 10.62
N VAL A 13 -17.51 -17.75 9.73
CA VAL A 13 -18.68 -18.63 9.54
C VAL A 13 -18.88 -19.48 10.80
N VAL A 14 -17.82 -20.06 11.36
CA VAL A 14 -17.90 -20.85 12.60
C VAL A 14 -18.40 -20.01 13.75
N ASP A 15 -17.88 -18.80 13.93
CA ASP A 15 -18.32 -17.86 14.97
C ASP A 15 -19.80 -17.51 14.83
N GLN A 16 -20.27 -17.25 13.61
CA GLN A 16 -21.70 -16.98 13.34
C GLN A 16 -22.58 -18.20 13.64
N VAL A 17 -22.14 -19.40 13.30
CA VAL A 17 -22.87 -20.64 13.63
C VAL A 17 -22.95 -20.85 15.14
N VAL A 18 -21.82 -20.67 15.84
CA VAL A 18 -21.77 -20.79 17.32
C VAL A 18 -22.63 -19.73 17.99
N ALA A 19 -22.63 -18.49 17.47
CA ALA A 19 -23.47 -17.40 17.96
C ALA A 19 -24.95 -17.50 17.55
N GLY A 20 -25.35 -18.48 16.72
CA GLY A 20 -26.71 -18.64 16.20
C GLY A 20 -27.15 -17.52 15.24
N THR A 21 -26.18 -16.77 14.65
CA THR A 21 -26.44 -15.65 13.74
C THR A 21 -26.14 -15.98 12.28
N PHE A 22 -25.82 -17.25 11.99
CA PHE A 22 -25.49 -17.71 10.64
C PHE A 22 -26.70 -17.66 9.71
N ASP A 23 -26.60 -16.91 8.63
CA ASP A 23 -27.61 -16.81 7.57
C ASP A 23 -27.02 -17.33 6.24
N ALA A 24 -27.34 -18.58 5.93
CA ALA A 24 -26.90 -19.23 4.71
C ALA A 24 -27.39 -18.54 3.43
N LYS A 25 -28.58 -17.91 3.46
CA LYS A 25 -29.13 -17.19 2.32
C LYS A 25 -28.38 -15.89 2.07
N ALA A 26 -28.14 -15.11 3.12
CA ALA A 26 -27.34 -13.88 3.03
C ALA A 26 -25.93 -14.16 2.52
N LEU A 27 -25.30 -15.25 3.00
CA LEU A 27 -23.97 -15.67 2.54
C LEU A 27 -23.98 -16.04 1.05
N ALA A 28 -24.98 -16.80 0.59
CA ALA A 28 -25.12 -17.16 -0.83
C ALA A 28 -25.35 -15.92 -1.72
N GLU A 29 -26.19 -14.98 -1.28
CA GLU A 29 -26.43 -13.73 -1.99
C GLU A 29 -25.16 -12.87 -2.07
N GLN A 30 -24.38 -12.81 -1.00
CA GLN A 30 -23.08 -12.11 -0.99
C GLN A 30 -22.09 -12.77 -1.95
N ALA A 31 -22.01 -14.12 -1.98
CA ALA A 31 -21.13 -14.86 -2.89
C ALA A 31 -21.49 -14.62 -4.37
N GLU A 32 -22.79 -14.60 -4.71
CA GLU A 32 -23.23 -14.30 -6.08
C GLU A 32 -22.93 -12.84 -6.48
N LYS A 33 -23.11 -11.88 -5.57
CA LYS A 33 -22.71 -10.49 -5.81
C LYS A 33 -21.21 -10.38 -6.06
N LEU A 34 -20.41 -11.01 -5.22
CA LEU A 34 -18.95 -11.01 -5.34
C LEU A 34 -18.52 -11.58 -6.69
N LYS A 35 -19.05 -12.73 -7.08
CA LYS A 35 -18.77 -13.38 -8.37
C LYS A 35 -19.11 -12.47 -9.55
N LYS A 36 -20.23 -11.77 -9.48
CA LYS A 36 -20.64 -10.79 -10.50
C LYS A 36 -19.64 -9.64 -10.57
N VAL A 37 -19.31 -9.01 -9.42
CA VAL A 37 -18.36 -7.88 -9.37
C VAL A 37 -16.99 -8.31 -9.89
N GLN A 38 -16.48 -9.49 -9.51
CA GLN A 38 -15.22 -10.03 -10.03
C GLN A 38 -15.24 -10.22 -11.56
N THR A 39 -16.37 -10.70 -12.10
CA THR A 39 -16.53 -10.89 -13.54
C THR A 39 -16.54 -9.57 -14.28
N ASP A 40 -17.30 -8.59 -13.77
CA ASP A 40 -17.41 -7.26 -14.35
C ASP A 40 -16.07 -6.49 -14.23
N LEU A 41 -15.37 -6.61 -13.09
CA LEU A 41 -14.04 -6.04 -12.89
C LEU A 41 -13.03 -6.60 -13.89
N ARG A 42 -13.00 -7.93 -14.08
CA ARG A 42 -12.10 -8.56 -15.07
C ARG A 42 -12.38 -8.06 -16.49
N ARG A 43 -13.67 -7.91 -16.85
CA ARG A 43 -14.07 -7.38 -18.16
C ARG A 43 -13.65 -5.93 -18.34
N ALA A 44 -13.90 -5.08 -17.33
CA ALA A 44 -13.55 -3.67 -17.36
C ALA A 44 -12.03 -3.46 -17.41
N MET A 45 -11.25 -4.24 -16.62
CA MET A 45 -9.78 -4.22 -16.66
C MET A 45 -9.26 -4.64 -18.03
N GLY A 46 -9.78 -5.73 -18.62
CA GLY A 46 -9.40 -6.19 -19.96
C GLY A 46 -9.71 -5.18 -21.07
N ALA A 47 -10.74 -4.36 -20.88
CA ALA A 47 -11.11 -3.26 -21.78
C ALA A 47 -10.39 -1.94 -21.46
N GLN A 48 -9.60 -1.87 -20.39
CA GLN A 48 -9.00 -0.64 -19.85
C GLN A 48 -10.02 0.47 -19.56
N ASP A 49 -11.26 0.08 -19.21
CA ASP A 49 -12.35 1.00 -18.87
C ASP A 49 -12.24 1.37 -17.37
N PHE A 50 -11.27 2.22 -17.04
CA PHE A 50 -10.94 2.59 -15.66
C PHE A 50 -12.08 3.34 -14.96
N ASP A 51 -12.98 4.00 -15.70
CA ASP A 51 -14.16 4.63 -15.11
C ASP A 51 -15.15 3.61 -14.55
N LYS A 52 -15.18 2.39 -15.13
CA LYS A 52 -15.92 1.27 -14.55
C LYS A 52 -15.13 0.49 -13.52
N VAL A 53 -13.81 0.41 -13.68
CA VAL A 53 -12.95 -0.32 -12.74
C VAL A 53 -12.99 0.29 -11.34
N LEU A 54 -12.85 1.61 -11.21
CA LEU A 54 -12.76 2.28 -9.91
C LEU A 54 -13.97 2.00 -8.99
N PRO A 55 -15.23 2.17 -9.42
CA PRO A 55 -16.39 1.84 -8.58
C PRO A 55 -16.52 0.33 -8.28
N LEU A 56 -16.05 -0.54 -9.18
CA LEU A 56 -16.05 -1.98 -8.94
C LEU A 56 -15.02 -2.38 -7.86
N LEU A 57 -13.87 -1.70 -7.78
CA LEU A 57 -12.90 -1.87 -6.69
C LEU A 57 -13.49 -1.43 -5.35
N ASP A 58 -14.26 -0.33 -5.31
CA ASP A 58 -14.98 0.10 -4.10
C ASP A 58 -16.03 -0.93 -3.66
N GLU A 59 -16.71 -1.55 -4.62
CA GLU A 59 -17.69 -2.59 -4.31
C GLU A 59 -17.01 -3.89 -3.83
N MET A 60 -15.90 -4.27 -4.44
CA MET A 60 -15.06 -5.38 -3.96
C MET A 60 -14.61 -5.16 -2.51
N ALA A 61 -14.07 -3.98 -2.19
CA ALA A 61 -13.61 -3.65 -0.84
C ALA A 61 -14.75 -3.73 0.20
N ARG A 62 -16.00 -3.42 -0.19
CA ARG A 62 -17.17 -3.58 0.68
C ARG A 62 -17.60 -5.03 0.87
N LEU A 63 -17.50 -5.84 -0.17
CA LEU A 63 -17.88 -7.26 -0.14
C LEU A 63 -16.81 -8.13 0.52
N GLU A 64 -15.54 -7.78 0.36
CA GLU A 64 -14.36 -8.44 0.94
C GLU A 64 -13.49 -7.42 1.71
N PRO A 65 -13.87 -7.04 2.94
CA PRO A 65 -13.11 -6.04 3.72
C PRO A 65 -11.65 -6.41 3.97
N ASP A 66 -11.34 -7.71 4.02
CA ASP A 66 -9.98 -8.20 4.21
C ASP A 66 -9.06 -7.90 2.98
N SER A 67 -9.65 -7.57 1.82
CA SER A 67 -8.95 -7.17 0.60
C SER A 67 -8.98 -5.65 0.34
N ALA A 68 -9.58 -4.87 1.26
CA ALA A 68 -9.85 -3.45 1.03
C ALA A 68 -8.57 -2.62 0.84
N SER A 69 -7.49 -2.92 1.56
CA SER A 69 -6.19 -2.25 1.40
C SER A 69 -5.57 -2.52 0.03
N GLN A 70 -5.68 -3.74 -0.47
CA GLN A 70 -5.22 -4.10 -1.83
C GLN A 70 -6.03 -3.36 -2.91
N MET A 71 -7.34 -3.20 -2.71
CA MET A 71 -8.19 -2.42 -3.61
C MET A 71 -7.80 -0.94 -3.59
N ALA A 72 -7.50 -0.37 -2.42
CA ALA A 72 -7.01 1.00 -2.28
C ALA A 72 -5.68 1.22 -3.02
N ALA A 73 -4.72 0.31 -2.88
CA ALA A 73 -3.45 0.36 -3.61
C ALA A 73 -3.66 0.27 -5.13
N THR A 74 -4.54 -0.61 -5.58
CA THR A 74 -4.88 -0.76 -7.00
C THR A 74 -5.54 0.52 -7.56
N LYS A 75 -6.46 1.14 -6.82
CA LYS A 75 -7.07 2.43 -7.20
C LYS A 75 -6.02 3.53 -7.34
N PHE A 76 -5.10 3.61 -6.38
CA PHE A 76 -3.99 4.57 -6.45
C PHE A 76 -3.20 4.41 -7.74
N MET A 77 -2.77 3.19 -8.08
CA MET A 77 -2.01 2.92 -9.29
C MET A 77 -2.77 3.29 -10.57
N ILE A 78 -4.08 2.98 -10.63
CA ILE A 78 -4.92 3.34 -11.77
C ILE A 78 -5.04 4.85 -11.91
N LEU A 79 -5.34 5.56 -10.83
CA LEU A 79 -5.49 7.01 -10.85
C LEU A 79 -4.16 7.70 -11.17
N ALA A 80 -3.07 7.27 -10.55
CA ALA A 80 -1.77 7.88 -10.71
C ALA A 80 -1.17 7.64 -12.11
N LYS A 81 -1.19 6.38 -12.58
CA LYS A 81 -0.48 6.01 -13.80
C LYS A 81 -1.39 5.93 -15.03
N ALA A 82 -2.53 5.25 -14.95
CA ALA A 82 -3.37 5.04 -16.12
C ALA A 82 -4.23 6.25 -16.45
N LYS A 83 -4.72 6.98 -15.44
CA LYS A 83 -5.51 8.20 -15.63
C LYS A 83 -4.69 9.48 -15.53
N ASN A 84 -3.47 9.42 -15.03
CA ASN A 84 -2.60 10.57 -14.75
C ASN A 84 -3.32 11.66 -13.91
N ASP A 85 -4.16 11.22 -12.96
CA ASP A 85 -4.92 12.08 -12.07
C ASP A 85 -4.36 11.99 -10.64
N MET A 86 -3.20 12.62 -10.43
CA MET A 86 -2.52 12.63 -9.14
C MET A 86 -3.34 13.26 -8.03
N LYS A 87 -4.17 14.26 -8.37
CA LYS A 87 -5.05 14.92 -7.39
C LYS A 87 -6.08 13.94 -6.83
N ALA A 88 -6.75 13.19 -7.71
CA ALA A 88 -7.70 12.16 -7.28
C ALA A 88 -7.00 11.01 -6.56
N ALA A 89 -5.82 10.57 -7.04
CA ALA A 89 -5.03 9.52 -6.41
C ALA A 89 -4.69 9.86 -4.94
N TYR A 90 -4.18 11.06 -4.69
CA TYR A 90 -3.84 11.51 -3.34
C TYR A 90 -5.08 11.71 -2.45
N ALA A 91 -6.18 12.24 -3.00
CA ALA A 91 -7.42 12.41 -2.23
C ALA A 91 -8.00 11.06 -1.75
N GLU A 92 -7.96 10.03 -2.60
CA GLU A 92 -8.39 8.68 -2.21
C GLU A 92 -7.47 8.09 -1.11
N ILE A 93 -6.15 8.21 -1.25
CA ILE A 93 -5.21 7.71 -0.23
C ILE A 93 -5.39 8.43 1.11
N GLU A 94 -5.58 9.74 1.13
CA GLU A 94 -5.86 10.50 2.37
C GLU A 94 -7.08 9.94 3.11
N LYS A 95 -8.12 9.58 2.39
CA LYS A 95 -9.33 8.95 2.92
C LYS A 95 -9.04 7.53 3.41
N ASP A 96 -8.33 6.73 2.61
CA ASP A 96 -8.10 5.31 2.87
C ASP A 96 -7.09 5.09 4.01
N MET A 97 -6.20 6.05 4.31
CA MET A 97 -5.32 6.03 5.49
C MET A 97 -6.07 6.02 6.83
N ALA A 98 -7.27 6.56 6.88
CA ALA A 98 -8.12 6.48 8.08
C ALA A 98 -8.95 5.18 8.15
N GLY A 99 -8.97 4.40 7.08
CA GLY A 99 -9.76 3.19 6.90
C GLY A 99 -8.91 1.97 6.53
N PRO A 100 -9.05 1.46 5.31
CA PRO A 100 -8.47 0.16 4.93
C PRO A 100 -6.94 0.10 4.99
N LEU A 101 -6.24 1.21 4.77
CA LEU A 101 -4.78 1.24 4.83
C LEU A 101 -4.22 1.34 6.25
N LYS A 102 -5.04 1.71 7.24
CA LYS A 102 -4.59 2.09 8.57
C LYS A 102 -3.68 1.05 9.25
N GLU A 103 -3.97 -0.23 9.07
CA GLU A 103 -3.28 -1.34 9.74
C GLU A 103 -2.55 -2.28 8.75
N ASP A 104 -2.42 -1.86 7.48
CA ASP A 104 -1.72 -2.64 6.45
C ASP A 104 -0.35 -2.01 6.13
N ALA A 105 0.68 -2.48 6.83
CA ALA A 105 2.04 -1.99 6.65
C ALA A 105 2.59 -2.21 5.23
N GLU A 106 2.18 -3.29 4.56
CA GLU A 106 2.60 -3.62 3.20
C GLU A 106 2.04 -2.62 2.19
N ALA A 107 0.72 -2.41 2.21
CA ALA A 107 0.06 -1.47 1.30
C ALA A 107 0.54 -0.03 1.51
N LEU A 108 0.69 0.40 2.79
CA LEU A 108 1.26 1.70 3.13
C LEU A 108 2.68 1.86 2.57
N ASN A 109 3.52 0.84 2.74
CA ASN A 109 4.89 0.84 2.25
C ASN A 109 4.95 0.92 0.72
N GLN A 110 4.19 0.06 0.04
CA GLN A 110 4.15 0.00 -1.42
C GLN A 110 3.73 1.34 -2.04
N ILE A 111 2.66 1.97 -1.53
CA ILE A 111 2.20 3.26 -2.06
C ILE A 111 3.21 4.37 -1.75
N SER A 112 3.75 4.39 -0.52
CA SER A 112 4.78 5.35 -0.13
C SER A 112 6.01 5.25 -1.03
N TRP A 113 6.53 4.05 -1.25
CA TRP A 113 7.66 3.81 -2.14
C TRP A 113 7.36 4.27 -3.57
N THR A 114 6.19 3.93 -4.11
CA THR A 114 5.77 4.38 -5.45
C THR A 114 5.82 5.91 -5.56
N ILE A 115 5.32 6.64 -4.57
CA ILE A 115 5.36 8.11 -4.57
C ILE A 115 6.81 8.64 -4.53
N LEU A 116 7.69 7.97 -3.78
CA LEU A 116 9.06 8.44 -3.54
C LEU A 116 10.03 8.10 -4.68
N ASP A 117 9.84 6.98 -5.36
CA ASP A 117 10.87 6.42 -6.26
C ASP A 117 10.40 6.24 -7.71
N ASP A 118 9.11 6.10 -7.97
CA ASP A 118 8.62 5.85 -9.32
C ASP A 118 8.76 7.09 -10.21
N GLU A 119 9.49 6.94 -11.32
CA GLU A 119 9.77 8.03 -12.27
C GLU A 119 8.52 8.51 -13.02
N GLU A 120 7.49 7.67 -13.11
CA GLU A 120 6.21 8.05 -13.73
C GLU A 120 5.36 8.97 -12.85
N ILE A 121 5.71 9.11 -11.56
CA ILE A 121 5.04 10.04 -10.64
C ILE A 121 5.68 11.42 -10.72
N ALA A 122 5.14 12.26 -11.60
CA ALA A 122 5.69 13.61 -11.83
C ALA A 122 5.44 14.58 -10.65
N GLU A 123 4.27 14.49 -10.00
CA GLU A 123 3.88 15.35 -8.88
C GLU A 123 3.93 14.57 -7.56
N ARG A 124 5.12 14.48 -6.96
CA ARG A 124 5.37 13.69 -5.75
C ARG A 124 4.87 14.41 -4.49
N ASN A 125 3.91 13.84 -3.79
CA ASN A 125 3.49 14.29 -2.46
C ASN A 125 4.37 13.64 -1.37
N ILE A 126 5.56 14.20 -1.17
CA ILE A 126 6.54 13.68 -0.19
C ILE A 126 5.99 13.69 1.24
N ASP A 127 5.14 14.67 1.59
CA ASP A 127 4.54 14.73 2.93
C ASP A 127 3.56 13.59 3.17
N LEU A 128 2.75 13.23 2.17
CA LEU A 128 1.87 12.08 2.24
C LEU A 128 2.68 10.78 2.34
N ALA A 129 3.66 10.59 1.46
CA ALA A 129 4.54 9.42 1.47
C ALA A 129 5.25 9.26 2.83
N MET A 130 5.76 10.34 3.41
CA MET A 130 6.36 10.34 4.75
C MET A 130 5.37 9.85 5.83
N ARG A 131 4.12 10.34 5.84
CA ARG A 131 3.10 9.91 6.81
C ARG A 131 2.78 8.43 6.68
N MET A 132 2.70 7.93 5.44
CA MET A 132 2.49 6.52 5.15
C MET A 132 3.66 5.66 5.60
N ALA A 133 4.91 6.07 5.31
CA ALA A 133 6.11 5.36 5.74
C ALA A 133 6.21 5.30 7.27
N VAL A 134 5.94 6.40 7.97
CA VAL A 134 5.90 6.43 9.45
C VAL A 134 4.85 5.43 9.95
N ARG A 135 3.63 5.46 9.40
CA ARG A 135 2.57 4.53 9.81
C ARG A 135 2.93 3.08 9.53
N ALA A 136 3.55 2.79 8.37
CA ALA A 136 4.04 1.45 8.05
C ALA A 136 5.06 0.93 9.07
N VAL A 137 5.99 1.79 9.52
CA VAL A 137 6.95 1.46 10.57
C VAL A 137 6.25 1.17 11.91
N GLU A 138 5.23 1.95 12.28
CA GLU A 138 4.46 1.72 13.51
C GLU A 138 3.75 0.36 13.47
N VAL A 139 3.02 0.07 12.38
CA VAL A 139 2.26 -1.17 12.20
C VAL A 139 3.19 -2.39 12.17
N SER A 140 4.32 -2.29 11.47
CA SER A 140 5.35 -3.36 11.41
C SER A 140 6.23 -3.44 12.67
N LYS A 141 6.02 -2.56 13.65
CA LYS A 141 6.83 -2.42 14.88
C LYS A 141 8.32 -2.21 14.59
N GLY A 142 8.66 -1.65 13.43
CA GLY A 142 10.05 -1.43 13.02
C GLY A 142 10.85 -2.70 12.74
N GLU A 143 10.21 -3.83 12.49
CA GLU A 143 10.88 -5.11 12.28
C GLU A 143 11.20 -5.42 10.80
N ARG A 144 10.71 -4.60 9.86
CA ARG A 144 10.86 -4.83 8.42
C ARG A 144 11.86 -3.87 7.80
N ALA A 145 12.92 -4.43 7.21
CA ALA A 145 14.01 -3.69 6.58
C ALA A 145 13.55 -2.81 5.41
N ASP A 146 12.69 -3.35 4.54
CA ASP A 146 12.13 -2.65 3.39
C ASP A 146 11.28 -1.43 3.79
N ILE A 147 10.52 -1.53 4.87
CA ILE A 147 9.72 -0.42 5.41
C ILE A 147 10.61 0.67 6.03
N LEU A 148 11.69 0.27 6.71
CA LEU A 148 12.67 1.19 7.28
C LEU A 148 13.46 1.92 6.18
N ASP A 149 13.78 1.25 5.07
CA ASP A 149 14.40 1.82 3.88
C ASP A 149 13.51 2.88 3.23
N THR A 150 12.21 2.57 3.08
CA THR A 150 11.22 3.54 2.57
C THR A 150 11.14 4.79 3.45
N LEU A 151 11.16 4.64 4.79
CA LEU A 151 11.18 5.79 5.69
C LEU A 151 12.49 6.58 5.57
N ALA A 152 13.64 5.91 5.41
CA ALA A 152 14.91 6.56 5.15
C ALA A 152 14.87 7.37 3.84
N ARG A 153 14.29 6.79 2.77
CA ARG A 153 14.09 7.47 1.50
C ARG A 153 13.19 8.70 1.64
N ALA A 154 12.11 8.61 2.39
CA ALA A 154 11.22 9.75 2.64
C ALA A 154 11.95 10.91 3.35
N HIS A 155 12.79 10.62 4.34
CA HIS A 155 13.64 11.62 4.99
C HIS A 155 14.65 12.23 4.01
N TYR A 156 15.25 11.40 3.15
CA TYR A 156 16.20 11.88 2.12
C TYR A 156 15.53 12.88 1.17
N GLU A 157 14.35 12.54 0.65
CA GLU A 157 13.59 13.42 -0.26
C GLU A 157 13.17 14.75 0.42
N LYS A 158 12.91 14.73 1.73
CA LYS A 158 12.70 15.95 2.51
C LYS A 158 14.00 16.72 2.81
N GLY A 159 15.17 16.16 2.47
CA GLY A 159 16.48 16.75 2.74
C GLY A 159 16.92 16.64 4.20
N ASP A 160 16.29 15.77 5.00
CA ASP A 160 16.73 15.43 6.35
C ASP A 160 17.74 14.27 6.29
N ILE A 161 18.93 14.58 5.78
CA ILE A 161 19.98 13.59 5.49
C ILE A 161 20.40 12.83 6.75
N ALA A 162 20.42 13.51 7.91
CA ALA A 162 20.82 12.89 9.17
C ALA A 162 19.85 11.75 9.55
N LYS A 163 18.54 12.00 9.45
CA LYS A 163 17.54 10.97 9.72
C LYS A 163 17.50 9.90 8.62
N ALA A 164 17.71 10.27 7.35
CA ALA A 164 17.82 9.28 6.28
C ALA A 164 18.94 8.26 6.59
N ILE A 165 20.13 8.72 7.00
CA ILE A 165 21.24 7.86 7.41
C ILE A 165 20.87 7.00 8.64
N GLU A 166 20.22 7.59 9.65
CA GLU A 166 19.81 6.86 10.86
C GLU A 166 18.85 5.70 10.51
N TRP A 167 17.80 5.97 9.73
CA TRP A 167 16.83 4.96 9.35
C TRP A 167 17.41 3.92 8.40
N GLN A 168 18.30 4.32 7.49
CA GLN A 168 18.99 3.39 6.59
C GLN A 168 19.86 2.38 7.36
N LYS A 169 20.57 2.85 8.41
CA LYS A 169 21.33 1.96 9.29
C LYS A 169 20.45 0.97 10.04
N LYS A 170 19.26 1.38 10.46
CA LYS A 170 18.26 0.48 11.06
C LYS A 170 17.73 -0.56 10.04
N ALA A 171 17.49 -0.15 8.79
CA ALA A 171 17.11 -1.06 7.72
C ALA A 171 18.18 -2.14 7.50
N ILE A 172 19.45 -1.76 7.38
CA ILE A 172 20.58 -2.70 7.23
C ILE A 172 20.65 -3.67 8.42
N ALA A 173 20.47 -3.19 9.65
CA ALA A 173 20.51 -4.03 10.85
C ALA A 173 19.40 -5.07 10.93
N LYS A 174 18.27 -4.84 10.24
CA LYS A 174 17.09 -5.73 10.18
C LYS A 174 17.03 -6.54 8.89
N SER A 175 17.91 -6.27 7.92
CA SER A 175 17.83 -6.89 6.59
C SER A 175 18.38 -8.31 6.58
N PRO A 176 17.81 -9.21 5.78
CA PRO A 176 18.46 -10.43 5.38
C PRO A 176 19.70 -10.12 4.52
N GLU A 177 20.61 -11.12 4.41
CA GLU A 177 21.90 -10.94 3.74
C GLU A 177 21.76 -10.48 2.27
N GLU A 178 20.74 -10.98 1.59
CA GLU A 178 20.48 -10.71 0.17
C GLU A 178 20.15 -9.23 -0.13
N MET A 179 19.65 -8.49 0.87
CA MET A 179 19.30 -7.07 0.73
C MET A 179 20.41 -6.12 1.18
N LYS A 180 21.42 -6.61 1.89
CA LYS A 180 22.41 -5.73 2.54
C LYS A 180 23.21 -4.88 1.57
N GLU A 181 23.65 -5.46 0.46
CA GLU A 181 24.49 -4.76 -0.53
C GLU A 181 23.77 -3.51 -1.07
N ASP A 182 22.49 -3.64 -1.44
CA ASP A 182 21.69 -2.53 -1.97
C ASP A 182 21.43 -1.44 -0.91
N LEU A 183 21.12 -1.87 0.32
CA LEU A 183 20.88 -0.96 1.44
C LEU A 183 22.16 -0.21 1.86
N GLU A 184 23.32 -0.86 1.81
CA GLU A 184 24.63 -0.24 2.08
C GLU A 184 25.03 0.74 0.97
N ALA A 185 24.72 0.42 -0.30
CA ALA A 185 24.92 1.34 -1.41
C ALA A 185 24.06 2.61 -1.24
N THR A 186 22.81 2.44 -0.83
CA THR A 186 21.90 3.55 -0.49
C THR A 186 22.44 4.39 0.67
N LEU A 187 22.95 3.74 1.73
CA LEU A 187 23.57 4.43 2.86
C LEU A 187 24.76 5.30 2.42
N LYS A 188 25.65 4.75 1.61
CA LYS A 188 26.80 5.51 1.04
C LYS A 188 26.35 6.73 0.25
N LYS A 189 25.26 6.60 -0.52
CA LYS A 189 24.66 7.72 -1.26
C LYS A 189 24.22 8.83 -0.29
N TYR A 190 23.54 8.48 0.80
CA TYR A 190 23.08 9.45 1.79
C TYR A 190 24.24 10.09 2.56
N GLU A 191 25.24 9.31 2.98
CA GLU A 191 26.45 9.80 3.64
C GLU A 191 27.25 10.76 2.73
N GLY A 192 27.31 10.49 1.42
CA GLY A 192 27.93 11.37 0.43
C GLY A 192 27.23 12.73 0.26
N GLN A 193 25.98 12.88 0.72
CA GLN A 193 25.25 14.13 0.75
C GLN A 193 25.33 14.85 2.11
N ALA A 194 25.82 14.17 3.15
CA ALA A 194 25.96 14.76 4.48
C ALA A 194 26.94 15.94 4.43
N GLY A 195 26.51 17.11 4.90
CA GLY A 195 27.32 18.31 4.93
C GLY A 195 27.35 19.13 3.63
N LYS A 196 26.67 18.68 2.56
CA LYS A 196 26.48 19.54 1.38
C LYS A 196 25.34 20.51 1.62
N PRO A 197 25.45 21.80 1.26
CA PRO A 197 24.31 22.70 1.30
C PRO A 197 23.19 22.20 0.39
N LYS A 198 21.91 22.37 0.80
CA LYS A 198 20.77 22.08 -0.05
C LYS A 198 20.86 22.93 -1.31
N GLY A 199 21.00 22.27 -2.45
CA GLY A 199 21.00 22.69 -3.83
C GLY A 199 21.16 24.19 -4.13
N GLU A 200 22.22 24.53 -4.85
CA GLU A 200 22.21 25.54 -5.91
C GLU A 200 21.65 24.91 -7.18
#